data_7e8f6402d2711e949f983aa4600f89d8
#
_entry.id   7e8f6402d2711e949f983aa4600f89d8
#
_cell.length_a   1.000
_cell.length_b   1.000
_cell.length_c   1.000
_cell.angle_alpha   90.00
_cell.angle_beta   90.00
_cell.angle_gamma   90.00
#
_symmetry.space_group_name_H-M   'P 1'
#
loop_
_entity.id
_entity.type
_entity.pdbx_description
1 polymer ?
#
loop_
_entity_poly.entity_id
_entity_poly.type
_entity_poly.pdbx_seq_one_letter_code
_entity_poly.pdbx_strand_id
1 'polypeptide(L)'
;MFKYSVGPWNVHEGADAYGPATRGSFTFEEKIKRFKEIGIDAIQFHDDDAVPNMNNMTESQIIAEAKDVKALLDSYGLKAEFVAPRLWMDPHTIDGGFSSNSKEDREFALWRAKRSIDIANALGCDKTVLWLAREGTICPESKSQVEIVKQLVDALNQMLEYDKNIKVMIETKPNEPIDRNVCPTLGHALAVSAATVDPSRVGALLETAHAVLAGLELHLTELSDQYPKNIKVISEVLSC
;
A
#
# COMPACT_ATOMS: atom_id res chain seq x y z
N MET A 1 15.02 -19.28 6.59
CA MET A 1 14.04 -19.03 7.66
C MET A 1 13.17 -17.90 7.18
N PHE A 2 11.83 -18.06 7.21
CA PHE A 2 10.92 -16.99 6.84
C PHE A 2 10.99 -15.85 7.86
N LYS A 3 10.82 -14.64 7.38
CA LYS A 3 10.60 -13.45 8.20
C LYS A 3 9.12 -13.06 8.10
N TYR A 4 8.59 -12.52 9.17
CA TYR A 4 7.18 -12.19 9.28
C TYR A 4 7.02 -10.70 9.55
N SER A 5 6.04 -10.12 8.88
CA SER A 5 5.62 -8.75 9.15
C SER A 5 4.11 -8.68 9.41
N VAL A 6 3.67 -7.64 10.09
CA VAL A 6 2.27 -7.43 10.44
C VAL A 6 1.94 -5.94 10.44
N GLY A 7 0.72 -5.62 10.02
CA GLY A 7 0.18 -4.26 10.13
C GLY A 7 -0.53 -4.04 11.47
N PRO A 8 -0.41 -2.84 12.08
CA PRO A 8 -1.09 -2.51 13.35
C PRO A 8 -2.61 -2.65 13.30
N TRP A 9 -3.20 -2.56 12.11
CA TRP A 9 -4.63 -2.76 11.87
C TRP A 9 -5.12 -4.19 12.14
N ASN A 10 -4.22 -5.18 12.19
CA ASN A 10 -4.58 -6.55 12.55
C ASN A 10 -4.89 -6.72 14.05
N VAL A 11 -4.58 -5.71 14.87
CA VAL A 11 -4.90 -5.67 16.30
C VAL A 11 -5.78 -4.45 16.57
N HIS A 12 -7.08 -4.66 16.51
CA HIS A 12 -8.09 -3.62 16.71
C HIS A 12 -9.20 -4.09 17.67
N GLU A 13 -10.18 -3.25 17.91
CA GLU A 13 -11.26 -3.44 18.89
C GLU A 13 -12.25 -4.56 18.50
N GLY A 14 -12.09 -5.17 17.34
CA GLY A 14 -12.98 -6.22 16.85
C GLY A 14 -14.36 -5.71 16.44
N ALA A 15 -14.48 -4.43 16.08
CA ALA A 15 -15.68 -3.88 15.50
C ALA A 15 -15.82 -4.32 14.04
N ASP A 16 -17.05 -4.53 13.59
CA ASP A 16 -17.42 -4.64 12.18
C ASP A 16 -18.34 -3.48 11.76
N ALA A 17 -18.76 -3.46 10.50
CA ALA A 17 -19.62 -2.38 9.98
C ALA A 17 -21.02 -2.34 10.63
N TYR A 18 -21.43 -3.38 11.34
CA TYR A 18 -22.80 -3.55 11.87
C TYR A 18 -22.83 -3.75 13.39
N GLY A 19 -21.68 -3.79 14.05
CA GLY A 19 -21.58 -4.10 15.47
C GLY A 19 -20.63 -3.18 16.24
N PRO A 20 -20.77 -3.14 17.57
CA PRO A 20 -19.86 -2.37 18.44
C PRO A 20 -18.49 -3.06 18.54
N ALA A 21 -17.53 -2.30 19.06
CA ALA A 21 -16.25 -2.88 19.48
C ALA A 21 -16.45 -3.96 20.55
N THR A 22 -15.77 -5.09 20.39
CA THR A 22 -15.90 -6.25 21.29
C THR A 22 -14.79 -6.34 22.34
N ARG A 23 -13.76 -5.47 22.24
CA ARG A 23 -12.62 -5.39 23.17
C ARG A 23 -12.05 -3.97 23.18
N GLY A 24 -11.19 -3.69 24.16
CA GLY A 24 -10.51 -2.40 24.24
C GLY A 24 -9.41 -2.23 23.20
N SER A 25 -9.07 -0.97 22.90
CA SER A 25 -7.94 -0.60 22.06
C SER A 25 -6.61 -0.82 22.77
N PHE A 26 -5.58 -1.03 21.98
CA PHE A 26 -4.18 -0.97 22.40
C PHE A 26 -3.52 0.27 21.81
N THR A 27 -2.63 0.90 22.57
CA THR A 27 -1.75 1.93 22.02
C THR A 27 -0.81 1.34 20.96
N PHE A 28 -0.27 2.18 20.11
CA PHE A 28 0.67 1.72 19.08
C PHE A 28 1.88 1.00 19.72
N GLU A 29 2.45 1.56 20.77
CA GLU A 29 3.59 0.95 21.48
C GLU A 29 3.23 -0.43 22.09
N GLU A 30 2.05 -0.58 22.68
CA GLU A 30 1.58 -1.88 23.18
C GLU A 30 1.45 -2.91 22.06
N LYS A 31 1.00 -2.50 20.87
CA LYS A 31 0.95 -3.37 19.67
C LYS A 31 2.35 -3.79 19.26
N ILE A 32 3.30 -2.85 19.14
CA ILE A 32 4.70 -3.11 18.78
C ILE A 32 5.36 -4.09 19.75
N LYS A 33 5.18 -3.90 21.06
CA LYS A 33 5.67 -4.81 22.09
C LYS A 33 5.15 -6.22 21.90
N ARG A 34 3.85 -6.38 21.69
CA ARG A 34 3.21 -7.69 21.48
C ARG A 34 3.70 -8.37 20.19
N PHE A 35 3.87 -7.62 19.10
CA PHE A 35 4.42 -8.14 17.88
C PHE A 35 5.83 -8.68 18.08
N LYS A 36 6.66 -7.97 18.82
CA LYS A 36 8.00 -8.45 19.15
C LYS A 36 7.97 -9.72 20.01
N GLU A 37 7.09 -9.78 21.01
CA GLU A 37 6.94 -10.94 21.90
C GLU A 37 6.56 -12.22 21.15
N ILE A 38 5.77 -12.14 20.07
CA ILE A 38 5.37 -13.28 19.24
C ILE A 38 6.33 -13.58 18.07
N GLY A 39 7.45 -12.85 17.96
CA GLY A 39 8.49 -13.15 16.99
C GLY A 39 8.30 -12.51 15.61
N ILE A 40 7.54 -11.41 15.50
CA ILE A 40 7.45 -10.61 14.27
C ILE A 40 8.79 -9.88 14.03
N ASP A 41 9.21 -9.79 12.78
CA ASP A 41 10.47 -9.15 12.36
C ASP A 41 10.28 -7.71 11.90
N ALA A 42 9.12 -7.40 11.30
CA ALA A 42 8.86 -6.10 10.69
C ALA A 42 7.39 -5.66 10.81
N ILE A 43 7.18 -4.37 10.66
CA ILE A 43 5.86 -3.73 10.72
C ILE A 43 5.53 -3.15 9.36
N GLN A 44 4.33 -3.44 8.89
CA GLN A 44 3.71 -2.79 7.74
C GLN A 44 2.96 -1.55 8.21
N PHE A 45 2.99 -0.47 7.44
CA PHE A 45 2.34 0.78 7.82
C PHE A 45 1.37 1.25 6.73
N HIS A 46 0.21 1.78 7.16
CA HIS A 46 -0.37 2.88 6.42
C HIS A 46 0.35 4.17 6.84
N ASP A 47 0.30 5.19 5.99
CA ASP A 47 0.94 6.48 6.28
C ASP A 47 0.44 7.10 7.59
N ASP A 48 -0.86 7.02 7.86
CA ASP A 48 -1.50 7.54 9.06
C ASP A 48 -1.42 6.61 10.29
N ASP A 49 -0.96 5.38 10.15
CA ASP A 49 -0.54 4.55 11.29
C ASP A 49 0.80 5.06 11.85
N ALA A 50 1.67 5.56 10.97
CA ALA A 50 2.97 6.11 11.35
C ALA A 50 2.86 7.59 11.77
N VAL A 51 2.10 8.39 11.02
CA VAL A 51 1.93 9.83 11.23
C VAL A 51 0.45 10.20 11.24
N PRO A 52 -0.24 10.04 12.37
CA PRO A 52 -1.63 10.47 12.52
C PRO A 52 -1.80 11.96 12.17
N ASN A 53 -2.93 12.31 11.54
CA ASN A 53 -3.26 13.68 11.13
C ASN A 53 -2.30 14.36 10.13
N MET A 54 -1.52 13.60 9.39
CA MET A 54 -0.54 14.11 8.43
C MET A 54 -1.12 15.13 7.42
N ASN A 55 -2.42 15.06 7.12
CA ASN A 55 -3.09 16.01 6.22
C ASN A 55 -3.04 17.48 6.73
N ASN A 56 -2.81 17.69 8.02
CA ASN A 56 -2.73 19.01 8.67
C ASN A 56 -1.29 19.39 9.04
N MET A 57 -0.30 18.66 8.57
CA MET A 57 1.10 18.83 8.92
C MET A 57 1.94 19.35 7.76
N THR A 58 2.99 20.06 8.07
CA THR A 58 4.06 20.37 7.11
C THR A 58 4.90 19.11 6.85
N GLU A 59 5.58 19.07 5.72
CA GLU A 59 6.49 17.97 5.36
C GLU A 59 7.54 17.71 6.44
N SER A 60 8.13 18.76 7.02
CA SER A 60 9.11 18.65 8.09
C SER A 60 8.54 18.04 9.38
N GLN A 61 7.29 18.34 9.70
CA GLN A 61 6.60 17.72 10.84
C GLN A 61 6.32 16.24 10.60
N ILE A 62 5.85 15.89 9.38
CA ILE A 62 5.63 14.48 8.98
C ILE A 62 6.93 13.67 9.12
N ILE A 63 8.04 14.20 8.60
CA ILE A 63 9.34 13.51 8.68
C ILE A 63 9.82 13.39 10.13
N ALA A 64 9.58 14.40 10.97
CA ALA A 64 9.98 14.37 12.38
C ALA A 64 9.22 13.27 13.14
N GLU A 65 7.89 13.22 13.00
CA GLU A 65 7.05 12.18 13.63
C GLU A 65 7.40 10.77 13.15
N ALA A 66 7.64 10.60 11.85
CA ALA A 66 8.09 9.31 11.32
C ALA A 66 9.44 8.86 11.89
N LYS A 67 10.36 9.78 12.18
CA LYS A 67 11.64 9.47 12.85
C LYS A 67 11.44 9.05 14.30
N ASP A 68 10.46 9.60 15.01
CA ASP A 68 10.13 9.16 16.37
C ASP A 68 9.59 7.74 16.35
N VAL A 69 8.73 7.41 15.39
CA VAL A 69 8.27 6.03 15.16
C VAL A 69 9.45 5.10 14.81
N LYS A 70 10.39 5.55 13.97
CA LYS A 70 11.61 4.79 13.68
C LYS A 70 12.43 4.48 14.93
N ALA A 71 12.63 5.48 15.81
CA ALA A 71 13.33 5.28 17.07
C ALA A 71 12.63 4.26 17.98
N LEU A 72 11.30 4.29 18.02
CA LEU A 72 10.51 3.29 18.74
C LEU A 72 10.72 1.88 18.17
N LEU A 73 10.63 1.70 16.85
CA LEU A 73 10.88 0.40 16.21
C LEU A 73 12.28 -0.11 16.53
N ASP A 74 13.28 0.74 16.44
CA ASP A 74 14.69 0.39 16.73
C ASP A 74 14.86 -0.08 18.17
N SER A 75 14.18 0.53 19.13
CA SER A 75 14.22 0.14 20.54
C SER A 75 13.71 -1.29 20.80
N TYR A 76 12.80 -1.77 19.93
CA TYR A 76 12.30 -3.14 19.96
C TYR A 76 13.03 -4.08 18.97
N GLY A 77 14.00 -3.58 18.20
CA GLY A 77 14.69 -4.35 17.16
C GLY A 77 13.78 -4.79 16.03
N LEU A 78 12.78 -3.97 15.69
CA LEU A 78 11.84 -4.16 14.57
C LEU A 78 12.21 -3.25 13.40
N LYS A 79 11.75 -3.58 12.21
CA LYS A 79 11.94 -2.78 10.99
C LYS A 79 10.59 -2.36 10.41
N ALA A 80 10.56 -1.26 9.66
CA ALA A 80 9.46 -1.00 8.74
C ALA A 80 9.67 -1.84 7.48
N GLU A 81 8.60 -2.47 6.97
CA GLU A 81 8.65 -3.23 5.73
C GLU A 81 8.24 -2.37 4.54
N PHE A 82 7.13 -1.66 4.66
CA PHE A 82 6.63 -0.72 3.67
C PHE A 82 5.73 0.33 4.31
N VAL A 83 5.43 1.39 3.56
CA VAL A 83 4.40 2.37 3.89
C VAL A 83 3.39 2.45 2.75
N ALA A 84 2.10 2.31 3.06
CA ALA A 84 1.00 2.41 2.11
C ALA A 84 0.24 3.73 2.29
N PRO A 85 0.09 4.59 1.28
CA PRO A 85 -0.80 5.74 1.37
C PRO A 85 -2.24 5.27 1.50
N ARG A 86 -2.98 5.78 2.50
CA ARG A 86 -4.38 5.44 2.70
C ARG A 86 -5.27 6.23 1.74
N LEU A 87 -5.42 5.74 0.52
CA LEU A 87 -6.15 6.40 -0.58
C LEU A 87 -7.59 5.89 -0.73
N TRP A 88 -8.29 5.59 0.37
CA TRP A 88 -9.67 5.07 0.32
C TRP A 88 -10.60 5.61 1.40
N MET A 89 -10.09 6.40 2.35
CA MET A 89 -10.87 6.93 3.48
C MET A 89 -11.18 8.42 3.34
N ASP A 90 -10.30 9.19 2.69
CA ASP A 90 -10.46 10.63 2.52
C ASP A 90 -11.55 10.94 1.49
N PRO A 91 -12.37 11.99 1.67
CA PRO A 91 -13.36 12.42 0.69
C PRO A 91 -12.79 12.62 -0.73
N HIS A 92 -11.57 13.12 -0.86
CA HIS A 92 -10.86 13.27 -2.15
C HIS A 92 -10.53 11.94 -2.85
N THR A 93 -10.72 10.81 -2.18
CA THR A 93 -10.40 9.49 -2.75
C THR A 93 -11.61 8.63 -3.05
N ILE A 94 -12.83 9.13 -2.80
CA ILE A 94 -14.07 8.36 -2.96
C ILE A 94 -14.34 7.99 -4.44
N ASP A 95 -14.03 8.89 -5.37
CA ASP A 95 -14.11 8.62 -6.81
C ASP A 95 -12.82 7.97 -7.39
N GLY A 96 -11.99 7.37 -6.55
CA GLY A 96 -10.63 6.94 -6.88
C GLY A 96 -9.63 8.06 -6.61
N GLY A 97 -8.43 7.71 -6.16
CA GLY A 97 -7.36 8.66 -5.94
C GLY A 97 -6.75 9.10 -7.28
N PHE A 98 -5.86 8.29 -7.83
CA PHE A 98 -5.19 8.58 -9.11
C PHE A 98 -6.14 8.55 -10.32
N SER A 99 -7.23 7.80 -10.23
CA SER A 99 -8.23 7.62 -11.30
C SER A 99 -9.48 8.49 -11.15
N SER A 100 -9.51 9.44 -10.20
CA SER A 100 -10.65 10.36 -10.06
C SER A 100 -10.88 11.19 -11.33
N ASN A 101 -12.14 11.47 -11.63
CA ASN A 101 -12.50 12.44 -12.67
C ASN A 101 -12.05 13.86 -12.30
N SER A 102 -11.98 14.19 -10.99
CA SER A 102 -11.46 15.46 -10.50
C SER A 102 -9.93 15.51 -10.57
N LYS A 103 -9.41 16.56 -11.19
CA LYS A 103 -7.96 16.83 -11.19
C LYS A 103 -7.43 17.11 -9.78
N GLU A 104 -8.20 17.84 -8.97
CA GLU A 104 -7.85 18.19 -7.59
C GLU A 104 -7.69 16.92 -6.73
N ASP A 105 -8.59 15.96 -6.85
CA ASP A 105 -8.51 14.70 -6.14
C ASP A 105 -7.26 13.90 -6.55
N ARG A 106 -6.93 13.88 -7.86
CA ARG A 106 -5.70 13.21 -8.33
C ARG A 106 -4.43 13.88 -7.81
N GLU A 107 -4.43 15.22 -7.72
CA GLU A 107 -3.32 15.98 -7.13
C GLU A 107 -3.17 15.69 -5.63
N PHE A 108 -4.29 15.58 -4.90
CA PHE A 108 -4.29 15.17 -3.49
C PHE A 108 -3.73 13.74 -3.33
N ALA A 109 -4.20 12.80 -4.13
CA ALA A 109 -3.71 11.42 -4.07
C ALA A 109 -2.20 11.32 -4.33
N LEU A 110 -1.70 12.06 -5.31
CA LEU A 110 -0.27 12.11 -5.62
C LEU A 110 0.53 12.78 -4.50
N TRP A 111 0.03 13.88 -3.92
CA TRP A 111 0.62 14.51 -2.75
C TRP A 111 0.75 13.53 -1.60
N ARG A 112 -0.33 12.81 -1.27
CA ARG A 112 -0.33 11.83 -0.18
C ARG A 112 0.63 10.67 -0.44
N ALA A 113 0.69 10.17 -1.68
CA ALA A 113 1.64 9.14 -2.07
C ALA A 113 3.11 9.59 -1.91
N LYS A 114 3.43 10.85 -2.26
CA LYS A 114 4.76 11.41 -2.03
C LYS A 114 5.08 11.55 -0.53
N ARG A 115 4.12 11.95 0.30
CA ARG A 115 4.30 11.98 1.77
C ARG A 115 4.53 10.57 2.34
N SER A 116 3.84 9.56 1.82
CA SER A 116 4.10 8.17 2.21
C SER A 116 5.51 7.70 1.86
N ILE A 117 6.08 8.18 0.76
CA ILE A 117 7.49 7.94 0.41
C ILE A 117 8.43 8.62 1.41
N ASP A 118 8.15 9.86 1.83
CA ASP A 118 8.96 10.55 2.85
C ASP A 118 8.92 9.80 4.20
N ILE A 119 7.74 9.31 4.59
CA ILE A 119 7.57 8.49 5.79
C ILE A 119 8.37 7.19 5.65
N ALA A 120 8.29 6.50 4.51
CA ALA A 120 9.05 5.27 4.26
C ALA A 120 10.56 5.52 4.40
N ASN A 121 11.08 6.58 3.80
CA ASN A 121 12.48 6.98 3.91
C ASN A 121 12.88 7.28 5.36
N ALA A 122 12.04 8.02 6.10
CA ALA A 122 12.28 8.33 7.51
C ALA A 122 12.28 7.08 8.40
N LEU A 123 11.44 6.09 8.08
CA LEU A 123 11.40 4.77 8.74
C LEU A 123 12.54 3.84 8.32
N GLY A 124 13.34 4.22 7.31
CA GLY A 124 14.42 3.40 6.77
C GLY A 124 13.96 2.26 5.86
N CYS A 125 12.84 2.45 5.18
CA CYS A 125 12.23 1.51 4.24
C CYS A 125 12.27 2.08 2.81
N ASP A 126 12.54 1.22 1.81
CA ASP A 126 12.61 1.59 0.40
C ASP A 126 11.36 1.17 -0.41
N LYS A 127 10.27 0.81 0.27
CA LYS A 127 9.05 0.30 -0.36
C LYS A 127 7.83 1.13 0.02
N THR A 128 6.98 1.38 -0.98
CA THR A 128 5.61 1.84 -0.79
C THR A 128 4.65 0.87 -1.46
N VAL A 129 3.51 0.60 -0.84
CA VAL A 129 2.47 -0.28 -1.36
C VAL A 129 1.24 0.53 -1.73
N LEU A 130 0.75 0.36 -2.93
CA LEU A 130 -0.50 0.94 -3.39
C LEU A 130 -1.60 -0.13 -3.34
N TRP A 131 -2.42 -0.10 -2.30
CA TRP A 131 -3.70 -0.80 -2.31
C TRP A 131 -4.72 0.05 -3.06
N LEU A 132 -5.01 -0.36 -4.29
CA LEU A 132 -5.82 0.41 -5.23
C LEU A 132 -7.33 0.23 -5.00
N ALA A 133 -7.79 0.27 -3.74
CA ALA A 133 -9.14 -0.11 -3.33
C ALA A 133 -10.26 0.66 -4.07
N ARG A 134 -10.03 1.94 -4.38
CA ARG A 134 -11.00 2.79 -5.08
C ARG A 134 -10.59 3.15 -6.51
N GLU A 135 -9.46 2.65 -6.99
CA GLU A 135 -8.99 2.92 -8.34
C GLU A 135 -9.79 2.11 -9.36
N GLY A 136 -10.69 2.77 -10.05
CA GLY A 136 -11.61 2.16 -10.99
C GLY A 136 -12.97 2.81 -10.97
N THR A 137 -14.06 2.03 -11.04
CA THR A 137 -15.42 2.57 -11.14
C THR A 137 -16.49 1.60 -10.63
N ILE A 138 -17.58 2.16 -10.12
CA ILE A 138 -18.84 1.45 -9.89
C ILE A 138 -19.66 1.44 -11.20
N CYS A 139 -19.71 2.58 -11.88
CA CYS A 139 -20.44 2.75 -13.15
C CYS A 139 -19.43 2.87 -14.31
N PRO A 140 -19.30 1.86 -15.18
CA PRO A 140 -18.30 1.87 -16.27
C PRO A 140 -18.41 3.07 -17.22
N GLU A 141 -19.63 3.59 -17.40
CA GLU A 141 -19.90 4.72 -18.30
C GLU A 141 -19.42 6.06 -17.71
N SER A 142 -19.12 6.10 -16.41
CA SER A 142 -18.69 7.33 -15.73
C SER A 142 -17.21 7.67 -15.97
N LYS A 143 -16.41 6.71 -16.43
CA LYS A 143 -14.95 6.88 -16.61
C LYS A 143 -14.43 6.17 -17.86
N SER A 144 -13.47 6.78 -18.53
CA SER A 144 -12.71 6.13 -19.59
C SER A 144 -11.68 5.17 -19.01
N GLN A 145 -11.78 3.88 -19.28
CA GLN A 145 -10.83 2.86 -18.82
C GLN A 145 -9.40 3.12 -19.34
N VAL A 146 -9.29 3.66 -20.55
CA VAL A 146 -7.99 4.03 -21.14
C VAL A 146 -7.35 5.18 -20.37
N GLU A 147 -8.13 6.19 -20.00
CA GLU A 147 -7.63 7.35 -19.25
C GLU A 147 -7.27 6.98 -17.80
N ILE A 148 -8.05 6.11 -17.15
CA ILE A 148 -7.72 5.59 -15.80
C ILE A 148 -6.32 4.94 -15.80
N VAL A 149 -6.04 4.07 -16.76
CA VAL A 149 -4.73 3.39 -16.84
C VAL A 149 -3.60 4.40 -17.10
N LYS A 150 -3.81 5.38 -17.98
CA LYS A 150 -2.82 6.44 -18.22
C LYS A 150 -2.57 7.25 -16.94
N GLN A 151 -3.62 7.68 -16.26
CA GLN A 151 -3.51 8.45 -15.01
C GLN A 151 -2.76 7.69 -13.93
N LEU A 152 -3.02 6.39 -13.80
CA LEU A 152 -2.29 5.54 -12.85
C LEU A 152 -0.81 5.43 -13.21
N VAL A 153 -0.49 5.18 -14.49
CA VAL A 153 0.91 5.11 -14.97
C VAL A 153 1.62 6.46 -14.78
N ASP A 154 0.95 7.58 -15.05
CA ASP A 154 1.51 8.91 -14.83
C ASP A 154 1.79 9.18 -13.35
N ALA A 155 0.89 8.77 -12.46
CA ALA A 155 1.09 8.89 -11.01
C ALA A 155 2.29 8.05 -10.55
N LEU A 156 2.39 6.81 -11.00
CA LEU A 156 3.54 5.93 -10.72
C LEU A 156 4.85 6.55 -11.22
N ASN A 157 4.89 7.08 -12.43
CA ASN A 157 6.06 7.75 -12.99
C ASN A 157 6.48 8.96 -12.13
N GLN A 158 5.53 9.75 -11.65
CA GLN A 158 5.80 10.88 -10.77
C GLN A 158 6.31 10.45 -9.38
N MET A 159 5.85 9.30 -8.85
CA MET A 159 6.40 8.72 -7.62
C MET A 159 7.84 8.25 -7.83
N LEU A 160 8.12 7.55 -8.94
CA LEU A 160 9.45 7.08 -9.30
C LEU A 160 10.44 8.23 -9.57
N GLU A 161 9.95 9.36 -10.07
CA GLU A 161 10.75 10.56 -10.27
C GLU A 161 11.03 11.28 -8.95
N TYR A 162 10.04 11.32 -8.04
CA TYR A 162 10.13 11.95 -6.74
C TYR A 162 11.24 11.33 -5.87
N ASP A 163 11.33 10.01 -5.86
CA ASP A 163 12.42 9.30 -5.18
C ASP A 163 13.01 8.22 -6.10
N LYS A 164 14.34 8.30 -6.31
CA LYS A 164 15.05 7.39 -7.23
C LYS A 164 15.31 5.99 -6.63
N ASN A 165 15.12 5.83 -5.34
CA ASN A 165 15.39 4.56 -4.64
C ASN A 165 14.11 3.81 -4.28
N ILE A 166 12.96 4.49 -4.23
CA ILE A 166 11.70 3.86 -3.84
C ILE A 166 11.26 2.78 -4.83
N LYS A 167 10.76 1.70 -4.31
CA LYS A 167 10.06 0.64 -5.03
C LYS A 167 8.57 0.74 -4.75
N VAL A 168 7.76 0.68 -5.79
CA VAL A 168 6.29 0.77 -5.68
C VAL A 168 5.70 -0.60 -5.95
N MET A 169 4.94 -1.12 -4.99
CA MET A 169 4.24 -2.39 -5.10
C MET A 169 2.76 -2.15 -5.28
N ILE A 170 2.16 -2.78 -6.28
CA ILE A 170 0.72 -2.71 -6.53
C ILE A 170 0.07 -3.93 -5.89
N GLU A 171 -0.71 -3.71 -4.84
CA GLU A 171 -1.57 -4.73 -4.27
C GLU A 171 -2.86 -4.81 -5.07
N THR A 172 -3.11 -5.97 -5.65
CA THR A 172 -4.25 -6.19 -6.54
C THR A 172 -5.52 -6.53 -5.76
N LYS A 173 -6.67 -6.03 -6.23
CA LYS A 173 -7.98 -6.40 -5.71
C LYS A 173 -9.03 -6.33 -6.83
N PRO A 174 -9.89 -7.35 -7.02
CA PRO A 174 -10.84 -7.36 -8.13
C PRO A 174 -12.01 -6.39 -7.92
N ASN A 175 -12.49 -6.26 -6.69
CA ASN A 175 -13.64 -5.44 -6.32
C ASN A 175 -13.56 -4.99 -4.85
N GLU A 176 -14.59 -4.28 -4.36
CA GLU A 176 -14.71 -3.68 -3.02
C GLU A 176 -13.61 -2.66 -2.67
N PRO A 177 -14.03 -1.45 -2.31
CA PRO A 177 -15.40 -0.92 -2.23
C PRO A 177 -16.02 -0.51 -3.57
N ILE A 178 -15.35 -0.74 -4.68
CA ILE A 178 -15.84 -0.51 -6.04
C ILE A 178 -16.09 -1.83 -6.76
N ASP A 179 -16.90 -1.81 -7.82
CA ASP A 179 -17.27 -3.04 -8.55
C ASP A 179 -16.20 -3.49 -9.54
N ARG A 180 -15.42 -2.55 -10.08
CA ARG A 180 -14.42 -2.79 -11.13
C ARG A 180 -13.14 -2.04 -10.83
N ASN A 181 -12.16 -2.75 -10.30
CA ASN A 181 -10.84 -2.21 -10.03
C ASN A 181 -9.99 -2.18 -11.31
N VAL A 182 -9.08 -1.21 -11.39
CA VAL A 182 -8.13 -1.06 -12.52
C VAL A 182 -7.09 -2.18 -12.56
N CYS A 183 -6.71 -2.72 -11.40
CA CYS A 183 -5.75 -3.82 -11.25
C CYS A 183 -6.37 -5.01 -10.51
N PRO A 184 -7.33 -5.73 -11.13
CA PRO A 184 -8.04 -6.83 -10.47
C PRO A 184 -7.18 -8.08 -10.26
N THR A 185 -6.09 -8.25 -11.00
CA THR A 185 -5.20 -9.43 -10.94
C THR A 185 -3.73 -9.03 -11.06
N LEU A 186 -2.84 -9.94 -10.70
CA LEU A 186 -1.38 -9.77 -10.85
C LEU A 186 -0.99 -9.42 -12.30
N GLY A 187 -1.64 -10.02 -13.28
CA GLY A 187 -1.37 -9.72 -14.70
C GLY A 187 -1.63 -8.25 -15.05
N HIS A 188 -2.68 -7.64 -14.50
CA HIS A 188 -2.96 -6.21 -14.69
C HIS A 188 -1.89 -5.33 -14.02
N ALA A 189 -1.50 -5.66 -12.78
CA ALA A 189 -0.45 -4.93 -12.09
C ALA A 189 0.89 -5.00 -12.84
N LEU A 190 1.24 -6.16 -13.39
CA LEU A 190 2.44 -6.33 -14.22
C LEU A 190 2.36 -5.56 -15.55
N ALA A 191 1.19 -5.51 -16.19
CA ALA A 191 0.99 -4.71 -17.39
C ALA A 191 1.14 -3.21 -17.11
N VAL A 192 0.60 -2.73 -16.00
CA VAL A 192 0.79 -1.34 -15.53
C VAL A 192 2.26 -1.07 -15.22
N SER A 193 2.94 -1.98 -14.51
CA SER A 193 4.38 -1.88 -14.22
C SER A 193 5.19 -1.75 -15.52
N ALA A 194 4.93 -2.59 -16.50
CA ALA A 194 5.62 -2.57 -17.81
C ALA A 194 5.42 -1.28 -18.59
N ALA A 195 4.36 -0.52 -18.30
CA ALA A 195 4.08 0.77 -18.95
C ALA A 195 4.75 1.97 -18.25
N THR A 196 5.39 1.77 -17.09
CA THR A 196 6.09 2.84 -16.37
C THR A 196 7.47 3.12 -16.97
N VAL A 197 8.05 4.28 -16.60
CA VAL A 197 9.40 4.70 -17.03
C VAL A 197 10.52 3.81 -16.47
N ASP A 198 10.26 3.10 -15.38
CA ASP A 198 11.20 2.17 -14.75
C ASP A 198 10.48 0.94 -14.18
N PRO A 199 10.15 -0.05 -15.04
CA PRO A 199 9.47 -1.27 -14.61
C PRO A 199 10.23 -2.10 -13.57
N SER A 200 11.53 -1.88 -13.41
CA SER A 200 12.34 -2.62 -12.42
C SER A 200 12.05 -2.20 -10.98
N ARG A 201 11.42 -1.05 -10.79
CA ARG A 201 11.03 -0.49 -9.48
C ARG A 201 9.53 -0.55 -9.20
N VAL A 202 8.74 -1.09 -10.13
CA VAL A 202 7.29 -1.28 -9.94
C VAL A 202 6.99 -2.76 -10.02
N GLY A 203 6.37 -3.30 -8.99
CA GLY A 203 6.02 -4.72 -8.90
C GLY A 203 4.58 -4.95 -8.47
N ALA A 204 4.20 -6.22 -8.40
CA ALA A 204 2.93 -6.64 -7.84
C ALA A 204 3.14 -7.23 -6.44
N LEU A 205 2.25 -6.89 -5.51
CA LEU A 205 2.15 -7.53 -4.20
C LEU A 205 1.00 -8.54 -4.26
N LEU A 206 1.31 -9.80 -3.96
CA LEU A 206 0.32 -10.86 -3.90
C LEU A 206 -0.37 -10.83 -2.53
N GLU A 207 -1.64 -10.47 -2.51
CA GLU A 207 -2.53 -10.73 -1.40
C GLU A 207 -3.36 -11.99 -1.77
N THR A 208 -3.21 -13.05 -0.99
CA THR A 208 -3.75 -14.37 -1.35
C THR A 208 -5.27 -14.41 -1.36
N ALA A 209 -5.94 -13.71 -0.43
CA ALA A 209 -7.40 -13.64 -0.41
C ALA A 209 -7.92 -12.85 -1.63
N HIS A 210 -7.25 -11.77 -2.02
CA HIS A 210 -7.61 -11.01 -3.22
C HIS A 210 -7.41 -11.83 -4.51
N ALA A 211 -6.36 -12.64 -4.56
CA ALA A 211 -6.12 -13.53 -5.70
C ALA A 211 -7.23 -14.58 -5.83
N VAL A 212 -7.63 -15.21 -4.72
CA VAL A 212 -8.77 -16.15 -4.70
C VAL A 212 -10.07 -15.45 -5.08
N LEU A 213 -10.32 -14.25 -4.57
CA LEU A 213 -11.49 -13.44 -4.91
C LEU A 213 -11.54 -13.10 -6.41
N ALA A 214 -10.37 -12.93 -7.04
CA ALA A 214 -10.22 -12.73 -8.48
C ALA A 214 -10.36 -14.02 -9.31
N GLY A 215 -10.63 -15.17 -8.68
CA GLY A 215 -10.74 -16.48 -9.34
C GLY A 215 -9.40 -17.08 -9.74
N LEU A 216 -8.29 -16.64 -9.15
CA LEU A 216 -6.96 -17.19 -9.42
C LEU A 216 -6.70 -18.40 -8.51
N GLU A 217 -6.07 -19.43 -9.06
CA GLU A 217 -5.59 -20.56 -8.29
C GLU A 217 -4.20 -20.26 -7.74
N LEU A 218 -4.04 -20.28 -6.41
CA LEU A 218 -2.80 -19.86 -5.75
C LEU A 218 -1.58 -20.66 -6.19
N HIS A 219 -1.72 -21.95 -6.45
CA HIS A 219 -0.60 -22.79 -6.91
C HIS A 219 -0.08 -22.38 -8.32
N LEU A 220 -0.88 -21.67 -9.12
CA LEU A 220 -0.44 -21.12 -10.41
C LEU A 220 0.27 -19.76 -10.22
N THR A 221 0.10 -19.10 -9.10
CA THR A 221 0.80 -17.86 -8.79
C THR A 221 2.21 -18.10 -8.24
N GLU A 222 2.51 -19.32 -7.77
CA GLU A 222 3.84 -19.74 -7.31
C GLU A 222 4.83 -20.07 -8.46
N LEU A 223 4.41 -19.97 -9.72
CA LEU A 223 5.28 -20.19 -10.89
C LEU A 223 6.32 -19.03 -11.07
N SER A 224 6.91 -18.58 -9.96
CA SER A 224 7.87 -17.48 -9.90
C SER A 224 9.11 -17.70 -10.78
N ASP A 225 9.49 -18.95 -11.05
CA ASP A 225 10.67 -19.30 -11.85
C ASP A 225 10.45 -19.12 -13.37
N GLN A 226 9.21 -18.94 -13.82
CA GLN A 226 8.87 -18.80 -15.24
C GLN A 226 8.46 -17.37 -15.63
N TYR A 227 8.27 -16.47 -14.67
CA TYR A 227 7.90 -15.08 -14.94
C TYR A 227 9.10 -14.13 -14.86
N PRO A 228 9.09 -13.03 -15.60
CA PRO A 228 10.22 -12.10 -15.61
C PRO A 228 10.52 -11.55 -14.20
N LYS A 229 11.77 -11.14 -13.99
CA LYS A 229 12.38 -10.71 -12.72
C LYS A 229 11.57 -9.70 -11.88
N ASN A 230 10.53 -9.10 -12.45
CA ASN A 230 9.63 -8.14 -11.80
C ASN A 230 8.64 -8.79 -10.81
N ILE A 231 8.54 -10.15 -10.79
CA ILE A 231 7.76 -10.91 -9.79
C ILE A 231 8.62 -11.32 -8.57
N LYS A 232 9.89 -10.94 -8.54
CA LYS A 232 10.75 -11.18 -7.36
C LYS A 232 10.18 -10.69 -6.02
N VAL A 233 9.14 -9.85 -6.08
CA VAL A 233 8.48 -9.31 -4.89
C VAL A 233 7.70 -10.36 -4.13
N ILE A 234 7.12 -11.36 -4.82
CA ILE A 234 6.41 -12.44 -4.12
C ILE A 234 7.38 -13.28 -3.29
N SER A 235 8.56 -13.57 -3.83
CA SER A 235 9.60 -14.31 -3.09
C SER A 235 10.32 -13.44 -2.05
N GLU A 236 10.37 -12.11 -2.24
CA GLU A 236 11.01 -11.20 -1.28
C GLU A 236 10.07 -10.81 -0.12
N VAL A 237 8.75 -10.75 -0.33
CA VAL A 237 7.78 -10.60 0.77
C VAL A 237 7.73 -11.88 1.62
N LEU A 238 7.90 -13.05 1.00
CA LEU A 238 8.00 -14.34 1.71
C LEU A 238 9.42 -14.65 2.19
N SER A 239 10.45 -13.92 1.77
CA SER A 239 11.85 -14.13 2.12
C SER A 239 12.51 -12.96 2.85
N CYS A 240 11.74 -11.89 3.17
CA CYS A 240 12.22 -10.77 4.01
C CYS A 240 12.40 -11.15 5.45
#